data_99cd99643bb7e01ed0929d994825d48d
#
_entry.id   99cd99643bb7e01ed0929d994825d48d
#
_cell.length_a   1.000
_cell.length_b   1.000
_cell.length_c   1.000
_cell.angle_alpha   90.00
_cell.angle_beta   90.00
_cell.angle_gamma   90.00
#
_symmetry.space_group_name_H-M   'P 1'
#
loop_
_entity.id
_entity.type
_entity.pdbx_description
1 polymer ?
#
loop_
_entity_poly.entity_id
_entity_poly.type
_entity_poly.pdbx_seq_one_letter_code
_entity_poly.pdbx_strand_id
1 'polypeptide(L)'
;MIFRLILGAVLSYLLGSLNFGIILSRKFQKEDVRTHGSGNAGSTNMLRNYGKLPAVATILGDMAKVAVAILLVRLLVGNELYAQQTIFIKSFAGLFCVLGHIFPCFFRFKGGKGVATCGGMVFMIDWRIALILLAVFFVAVLITKWVSLGSILMAILYPVLMGLFYKSVPITLISVVFAAIVLVAHRE
;
A
#
# COMPACT_ATOMS: atom_id res chain seq x y z
N MET A 1 -11.55 7.44 23.02
CA MET A 1 -10.57 7.72 21.94
C MET A 1 -9.67 6.52 21.69
N ILE A 2 -8.85 6.10 22.63
CA ILE A 2 -7.85 5.00 22.48
C ILE A 2 -8.49 3.72 21.95
N PHE A 3 -9.62 3.27 22.51
CA PHE A 3 -10.33 2.07 22.04
C PHE A 3 -10.70 2.14 20.55
N ARG A 4 -11.19 3.28 20.05
CA ARG A 4 -11.54 3.48 18.63
C ARG A 4 -10.32 3.40 17.73
N LEU A 5 -9.17 3.91 18.15
CA LEU A 5 -7.92 3.79 17.41
C LEU A 5 -7.41 2.36 17.40
N ILE A 6 -7.44 1.64 18.51
CA ILE A 6 -7.06 0.21 18.55
C ILE A 6 -7.96 -0.60 17.62
N LEU A 7 -9.27 -0.41 17.68
CA LEU A 7 -10.22 -1.07 16.79
C LEU A 7 -9.93 -0.74 15.32
N GLY A 8 -9.68 0.55 15.02
CA GLY A 8 -9.29 1.01 13.69
C GLY A 8 -8.00 0.37 13.18
N ALA A 9 -6.98 0.23 14.03
CA ALA A 9 -5.74 -0.46 13.70
C ALA A 9 -5.97 -1.93 13.35
N VAL A 10 -6.73 -2.66 14.19
CA VAL A 10 -7.06 -4.08 13.98
C VAL A 10 -7.84 -4.26 12.69
N LEU A 11 -8.89 -3.48 12.45
CA LEU A 11 -9.70 -3.57 11.24
C LEU A 11 -8.89 -3.23 9.98
N SER A 12 -8.04 -2.20 10.05
CA SER A 12 -7.15 -1.84 8.93
C SER A 12 -6.14 -2.96 8.62
N TYR A 13 -5.56 -3.59 9.65
CA TYR A 13 -4.67 -4.73 9.49
C TYR A 13 -5.38 -5.94 8.88
N LEU A 14 -6.58 -6.26 9.35
CA LEU A 14 -7.38 -7.38 8.81
C LEU A 14 -7.76 -7.14 7.34
N LEU A 15 -8.19 -5.92 6.99
CA LEU A 15 -8.43 -5.53 5.59
C LEU A 15 -7.15 -5.63 4.76
N GLY A 16 -6.03 -5.15 5.29
CA GLY A 16 -4.72 -5.28 4.66
C GLY A 16 -4.34 -6.72 4.39
N SER A 17 -4.68 -7.63 5.31
CA SER A 17 -4.43 -9.07 5.22
C SER A 17 -5.22 -9.77 4.11
N LEU A 18 -6.25 -9.12 3.54
CA LEU A 18 -6.90 -9.56 2.31
C LEU A 18 -5.98 -9.28 1.12
N ASN A 19 -5.08 -10.22 0.81
CA ASN A 19 -4.13 -10.08 -0.28
C ASN A 19 -4.77 -10.50 -1.60
N PHE A 20 -5.07 -9.52 -2.45
CA PHE A 20 -5.81 -9.76 -3.69
C PHE A 20 -5.04 -10.63 -4.68
N GLY A 21 -3.72 -10.56 -4.75
CA GLY A 21 -2.93 -11.46 -5.58
C GLY A 21 -3.12 -12.93 -5.21
N ILE A 22 -3.09 -13.25 -3.91
CA ILE A 22 -3.32 -14.62 -3.42
C ILE A 22 -4.79 -15.03 -3.63
N ILE A 23 -5.73 -14.15 -3.29
CA ILE A 23 -7.17 -14.45 -3.40
C ILE A 23 -7.56 -14.73 -4.84
N LEU A 24 -7.15 -13.86 -5.77
CA LEU A 24 -7.49 -14.00 -7.19
C LEU A 24 -6.81 -15.20 -7.82
N SER A 25 -5.53 -15.46 -7.53
CA SER A 25 -4.84 -16.62 -8.07
C SER A 25 -5.47 -17.92 -7.58
N ARG A 26 -5.76 -18.05 -6.29
CA ARG A 26 -6.43 -19.24 -5.75
C ARG A 26 -7.84 -19.44 -6.30
N LYS A 27 -8.61 -18.34 -6.45
CA LYS A 27 -9.99 -18.41 -6.92
C LYS A 27 -10.10 -18.76 -8.41
N PHE A 28 -9.30 -18.10 -9.27
CA PHE A 28 -9.46 -18.18 -10.71
C PHE A 28 -8.44 -19.09 -11.38
N GLN A 29 -7.24 -19.23 -10.83
CA GLN A 29 -6.18 -20.09 -11.36
C GLN A 29 -6.03 -21.41 -10.58
N LYS A 30 -6.73 -21.55 -9.43
CA LYS A 30 -6.66 -22.68 -8.50
C LYS A 30 -5.24 -22.95 -7.95
N GLU A 31 -4.38 -21.95 -8.00
CA GLU A 31 -2.98 -22.01 -7.60
C GLU A 31 -2.64 -20.81 -6.71
N ASP A 32 -1.55 -20.88 -5.95
CA ASP A 32 -1.05 -19.77 -5.17
C ASP A 32 0.04 -19.04 -5.95
N VAL A 33 -0.17 -17.76 -6.27
CA VAL A 33 0.80 -16.96 -7.04
C VAL A 33 2.21 -16.97 -6.44
N ARG A 34 2.34 -17.24 -5.14
CA ARG A 34 3.62 -17.30 -4.43
C ARG A 34 4.44 -18.55 -4.74
N THR A 35 3.86 -19.55 -5.38
CA THR A 35 4.58 -20.75 -5.85
C THR A 35 5.17 -20.57 -7.25
N HIS A 36 4.94 -19.42 -7.89
CA HIS A 36 5.38 -19.14 -9.24
C HIS A 36 6.19 -17.83 -9.35
N GLY A 37 6.99 -17.73 -10.38
CA GLY A 37 7.74 -16.54 -10.74
C GLY A 37 8.65 -16.03 -9.62
N SER A 38 8.39 -14.80 -9.14
CA SER A 38 9.19 -14.20 -8.07
C SER A 38 8.78 -14.64 -6.65
N GLY A 39 7.77 -15.48 -6.50
CA GLY A 39 7.24 -15.85 -5.18
C GLY A 39 6.47 -14.75 -4.44
N ASN A 40 6.37 -13.55 -5.03
CA ASN A 40 5.69 -12.41 -4.41
C ASN A 40 4.19 -12.41 -4.70
N ALA A 41 3.38 -12.00 -3.73
CA ALA A 41 1.92 -11.93 -3.85
C ALA A 41 1.40 -10.68 -4.60
N GLY A 42 2.29 -9.85 -5.16
CA GLY A 42 1.94 -8.58 -5.78
C GLY A 42 1.56 -8.68 -7.26
N SER A 43 1.01 -7.58 -7.78
CA SER A 43 0.51 -7.45 -9.16
C SER A 43 1.55 -7.72 -10.23
N THR A 44 2.84 -7.42 -10.00
CA THR A 44 3.91 -7.70 -10.97
C THR A 44 4.09 -9.21 -11.18
N ASN A 45 3.99 -10.01 -10.12
CA ASN A 45 4.04 -11.46 -10.23
C ASN A 45 2.76 -12.01 -10.89
N MET A 46 1.61 -11.43 -10.58
CA MET A 46 0.33 -11.73 -11.25
C MET A 46 0.41 -11.45 -12.75
N LEU A 47 1.03 -10.32 -13.15
CA LEU A 47 1.23 -9.98 -14.57
C LEU A 47 2.08 -11.02 -15.32
N ARG A 48 3.17 -11.46 -14.68
CA ARG A 48 4.11 -12.43 -15.29
C ARG A 48 3.49 -13.80 -15.49
N ASN A 49 2.68 -14.26 -14.54
CA ASN A 49 2.16 -15.63 -14.56
C ASN A 49 0.75 -15.74 -15.15
N TYR A 50 -0.09 -14.71 -15.02
CA TYR A 50 -1.53 -14.79 -15.33
C TYR A 50 -2.02 -13.65 -16.23
N GLY A 51 -1.14 -12.74 -16.66
CA GLY A 51 -1.46 -11.69 -17.62
C GLY A 51 -2.06 -10.42 -17.03
N LYS A 52 -2.50 -9.52 -17.91
CA LYS A 52 -2.85 -8.13 -17.58
C LYS A 52 -4.08 -8.02 -16.67
N LEU A 53 -5.15 -8.75 -16.95
CA LEU A 53 -6.42 -8.61 -16.23
C LEU A 53 -6.31 -8.97 -14.74
N PRO A 54 -5.74 -10.14 -14.35
CA PRO A 54 -5.49 -10.46 -12.95
C PRO A 54 -4.54 -9.47 -12.25
N ALA A 55 -3.54 -8.95 -12.97
CA ALA A 55 -2.62 -7.96 -12.42
C ALA A 55 -3.33 -6.64 -12.09
N VAL A 56 -4.15 -6.11 -13.00
CA VAL A 56 -4.94 -4.88 -12.79
C VAL A 56 -5.94 -5.10 -11.66
N ALA A 57 -6.65 -6.22 -11.65
CA ALA A 57 -7.59 -6.54 -10.56
C ALA A 57 -6.88 -6.60 -9.19
N THR A 58 -5.64 -7.12 -9.15
CA THR A 58 -4.81 -7.14 -7.93
C THR A 58 -4.46 -5.72 -7.48
N ILE A 59 -4.02 -4.83 -8.39
CA ILE A 59 -3.71 -3.44 -8.07
C ILE A 59 -4.95 -2.73 -7.51
N LEU A 60 -6.06 -2.81 -8.23
CA LEU A 60 -7.31 -2.14 -7.83
C LEU A 60 -7.82 -2.65 -6.49
N GLY A 61 -7.79 -3.96 -6.25
CA GLY A 61 -8.16 -4.55 -4.96
C GLY A 61 -7.26 -4.10 -3.82
N ASP A 62 -5.93 -4.09 -4.04
CA ASP A 62 -4.96 -3.66 -3.03
C ASP A 62 -5.01 -2.13 -2.75
N MET A 63 -5.40 -1.31 -3.72
CA MET A 63 -5.69 0.11 -3.51
C MET A 63 -7.04 0.32 -2.81
N ALA A 64 -8.08 -0.42 -3.22
CA ALA A 64 -9.42 -0.28 -2.67
C ALA A 64 -9.48 -0.65 -1.18
N LYS A 65 -8.78 -1.71 -0.75
CA LYS A 65 -8.79 -2.12 0.67
C LYS A 65 -8.25 -1.05 1.61
N VAL A 66 -7.23 -0.27 1.19
CA VAL A 66 -6.72 0.83 2.02
C VAL A 66 -7.69 2.02 2.02
N ALA A 67 -8.37 2.30 0.92
CA ALA A 67 -9.41 3.32 0.90
C ALA A 67 -10.56 2.95 1.87
N VAL A 68 -10.99 1.69 1.86
CA VAL A 68 -12.00 1.17 2.81
C VAL A 68 -11.49 1.27 4.25
N ALA A 69 -10.22 0.91 4.53
CA ALA A 69 -9.62 1.03 5.86
C ALA A 69 -9.66 2.48 6.37
N ILE A 70 -9.26 3.44 5.52
CA ILE A 70 -9.29 4.87 5.85
C ILE A 70 -10.72 5.35 6.16
N LEU A 71 -11.69 4.94 5.34
CA LEU A 71 -13.10 5.30 5.55
C LEU A 71 -13.65 4.71 6.86
N LEU A 72 -13.32 3.46 7.17
CA LEU A 72 -13.72 2.84 8.45
C LEU A 72 -13.11 3.55 9.65
N VAL A 73 -11.82 3.87 9.62
CA VAL A 73 -11.18 4.62 10.72
C VAL A 73 -11.80 6.01 10.86
N ARG A 74 -12.08 6.70 9.75
CA ARG A 74 -12.81 7.98 9.77
C ARG A 74 -14.16 7.85 10.50
N LEU A 75 -14.94 6.83 10.18
CA LEU A 75 -16.25 6.59 10.84
C LEU A 75 -16.09 6.32 12.35
N LEU A 76 -15.06 5.58 12.73
CA LEU A 76 -14.78 5.27 14.14
C LEU A 76 -14.36 6.49 14.96
N VAL A 77 -13.49 7.34 14.41
CA VAL A 77 -12.98 8.53 15.13
C VAL A 77 -13.92 9.71 15.08
N GLY A 78 -14.80 9.76 14.11
CA GLY A 78 -15.75 10.84 13.87
C GLY A 78 -15.20 11.95 12.97
N ASN A 79 -16.11 12.72 12.37
CA ASN A 79 -15.76 13.73 11.38
C ASN A 79 -14.93 14.88 11.92
N GLU A 80 -15.16 15.30 13.17
CA GLU A 80 -14.44 16.40 13.81
C GLU A 80 -12.95 16.10 13.94
N LEU A 81 -12.60 14.98 14.60
CA LEU A 81 -11.21 14.58 14.75
C LEU A 81 -10.56 14.29 13.40
N TYR A 82 -11.31 13.66 12.48
CA TYR A 82 -10.82 13.40 11.14
C TYR A 82 -10.46 14.70 10.42
N ALA A 83 -11.29 15.75 10.50
CA ALA A 83 -11.00 17.04 9.87
C ALA A 83 -9.75 17.71 10.44
N GLN A 84 -9.57 17.64 11.77
CA GLN A 84 -8.40 18.21 12.45
C GLN A 84 -7.10 17.44 12.17
N GLN A 85 -7.17 16.13 11.95
CA GLN A 85 -6.01 15.24 11.86
C GLN A 85 -6.03 14.36 10.59
N THR A 86 -6.52 14.91 9.48
CA THR A 86 -6.79 14.13 8.25
C THR A 86 -5.62 13.29 7.78
N ILE A 87 -4.42 13.89 7.65
CA ILE A 87 -3.24 13.18 7.13
C ILE A 87 -2.78 12.12 8.12
N PHE A 88 -2.79 12.44 9.42
CA PHE A 88 -2.41 11.49 10.46
C PHE A 88 -3.34 10.27 10.46
N ILE A 89 -4.65 10.46 10.41
CA ILE A 89 -5.64 9.38 10.44
C ILE A 89 -5.56 8.52 9.17
N LYS A 90 -5.38 9.13 8.00
CA LYS A 90 -5.17 8.40 6.75
C LYS A 90 -3.87 7.57 6.79
N SER A 91 -2.79 8.17 7.28
CA SER A 91 -1.50 7.48 7.44
C SER A 91 -1.59 6.36 8.47
N PHE A 92 -2.27 6.57 9.59
CA PHE A 92 -2.50 5.56 10.61
C PHE A 92 -3.23 4.33 10.04
N ALA A 93 -4.39 4.53 9.39
CA ALA A 93 -5.13 3.44 8.76
C ALA A 93 -4.29 2.75 7.65
N GLY A 94 -3.60 3.54 6.83
CA GLY A 94 -2.70 3.07 5.78
C GLY A 94 -1.57 2.21 6.33
N LEU A 95 -0.94 2.60 7.43
CA LEU A 95 0.15 1.85 8.06
C LEU A 95 -0.28 0.43 8.42
N PHE A 96 -1.37 0.29 9.17
CA PHE A 96 -1.86 -1.03 9.56
C PHE A 96 -2.35 -1.85 8.36
N CYS A 97 -2.94 -1.22 7.35
CA CYS A 97 -3.33 -1.88 6.12
C CYS A 97 -2.11 -2.37 5.32
N VAL A 98 -1.04 -1.58 5.23
CA VAL A 98 0.23 -1.97 4.58
C VAL A 98 0.90 -3.11 5.34
N LEU A 99 0.96 -3.04 6.67
CA LEU A 99 1.48 -4.13 7.51
C LEU A 99 0.68 -5.42 7.31
N GLY A 100 -0.65 -5.33 7.24
CA GLY A 100 -1.51 -6.47 6.91
C GLY A 100 -1.23 -7.04 5.52
N HIS A 101 -0.96 -6.19 4.52
CA HIS A 101 -0.62 -6.65 3.17
C HIS A 101 0.74 -7.36 3.12
N ILE A 102 1.75 -6.88 3.86
CA ILE A 102 3.09 -7.48 3.88
C ILE A 102 3.09 -8.76 4.75
N PHE A 103 2.43 -8.71 5.90
CA PHE A 103 2.35 -9.81 6.87
C PHE A 103 0.91 -10.26 7.09
N PRO A 104 0.23 -10.83 6.07
CA PRO A 104 -1.20 -11.15 6.14
C PRO A 104 -1.45 -12.35 7.07
N CYS A 105 -2.25 -12.15 8.13
CA CYS A 105 -2.58 -13.20 9.08
C CYS A 105 -3.33 -14.37 8.45
N PHE A 106 -4.12 -14.14 7.40
CA PHE A 106 -4.85 -15.19 6.68
C PHE A 106 -3.97 -16.04 5.76
N PHE A 107 -2.71 -15.63 5.50
CA PHE A 107 -1.83 -16.26 4.52
C PHE A 107 -0.43 -16.57 5.08
N ARG A 108 -0.37 -16.98 6.36
CA ARG A 108 0.86 -17.39 7.07
C ARG A 108 1.90 -16.27 7.12
N PHE A 109 1.46 -15.02 7.23
CA PHE A 109 2.31 -13.82 7.30
C PHE A 109 3.27 -13.62 6.12
N LYS A 110 2.98 -14.22 4.97
CA LYS A 110 3.75 -14.06 3.73
C LYS A 110 2.88 -13.39 2.67
N GLY A 111 3.05 -12.10 2.50
CA GLY A 111 2.26 -11.26 1.58
C GLY A 111 3.04 -10.69 0.42
N GLY A 112 2.67 -9.45 0.03
CA GLY A 112 3.35 -8.67 -1.01
C GLY A 112 4.31 -7.64 -0.44
N LYS A 113 4.80 -6.73 -1.30
CA LYS A 113 5.75 -5.66 -0.91
C LYS A 113 5.06 -4.34 -0.52
N GLY A 114 3.74 -4.28 -0.56
CA GLY A 114 2.94 -3.14 -0.10
C GLY A 114 2.86 -1.95 -1.06
N VAL A 115 3.48 -1.99 -2.24
CA VAL A 115 3.58 -0.84 -3.15
C VAL A 115 2.21 -0.33 -3.61
N ALA A 116 1.32 -1.21 -4.08
CA ALA A 116 -0.02 -0.81 -4.52
C ALA A 116 -0.87 -0.29 -3.35
N THR A 117 -0.76 -0.91 -2.16
CA THR A 117 -1.45 -0.48 -0.94
C THR A 117 -0.95 0.90 -0.48
N CYS A 118 0.39 1.13 -0.47
CA CYS A 118 0.96 2.46 -0.22
C CYS A 118 0.50 3.48 -1.27
N GLY A 119 0.50 3.10 -2.55
CA GLY A 119 0.01 3.95 -3.64
C GLY A 119 -1.43 4.40 -3.44
N GLY A 120 -2.31 3.48 -3.04
CA GLY A 120 -3.70 3.80 -2.70
C GLY A 120 -3.80 4.77 -1.51
N MET A 121 -3.00 4.57 -0.47
CA MET A 121 -2.92 5.48 0.67
C MET A 121 -2.46 6.89 0.25
N VAL A 122 -1.37 6.99 -0.50
CA VAL A 122 -0.83 8.28 -0.95
C VAL A 122 -1.85 9.01 -1.83
N PHE A 123 -2.55 8.28 -2.71
CA PHE A 123 -3.62 8.85 -3.51
C PHE A 123 -4.76 9.43 -2.65
N MET A 124 -5.12 8.76 -1.57
CA MET A 124 -6.12 9.25 -0.61
C MET A 124 -5.61 10.43 0.24
N ILE A 125 -4.30 10.55 0.48
CA ILE A 125 -3.70 11.67 1.21
C ILE A 125 -3.62 12.90 0.31
N ASP A 126 -2.90 12.77 -0.82
CA ASP A 126 -2.73 13.84 -1.81
C ASP A 126 -2.52 13.25 -3.21
N TRP A 127 -3.54 13.38 -4.06
CA TRP A 127 -3.52 12.86 -5.42
C TRP A 127 -2.40 13.48 -6.30
N ARG A 128 -1.97 14.71 -6.02
CA ARG A 128 -0.91 15.40 -6.77
C ARG A 128 0.43 14.70 -6.54
N ILE A 129 0.73 14.39 -5.27
CA ILE A 129 1.92 13.62 -4.89
C ILE A 129 1.86 12.22 -5.49
N ALA A 130 0.70 11.57 -5.43
CA ALA A 130 0.51 10.26 -6.04
C ALA A 130 0.80 10.26 -7.54
N LEU A 131 0.34 11.27 -8.29
CA LEU A 131 0.61 11.39 -9.73
C LEU A 131 2.08 11.64 -10.03
N ILE A 132 2.77 12.47 -9.24
CA ILE A 132 4.21 12.69 -9.40
C ILE A 132 4.99 11.38 -9.20
N LEU A 133 4.68 10.65 -8.11
CA LEU A 133 5.31 9.36 -7.82
C LEU A 133 5.03 8.32 -8.91
N LEU A 134 3.80 8.29 -9.42
CA LEU A 134 3.40 7.39 -10.50
C LEU A 134 4.16 7.72 -11.80
N ALA A 135 4.32 9.00 -12.12
CA ALA A 135 5.12 9.44 -13.27
C ALA A 135 6.57 8.97 -13.15
N VAL A 136 7.20 9.17 -11.98
CA VAL A 136 8.57 8.68 -11.70
C VAL A 136 8.66 7.16 -11.85
N PHE A 137 7.68 6.43 -11.33
CA PHE A 137 7.60 4.97 -11.47
C PHE A 137 7.58 4.55 -12.94
N PHE A 138 6.67 5.13 -13.75
CA PHE A 138 6.55 4.77 -15.15
C PHE A 138 7.80 5.12 -15.96
N VAL A 139 8.38 6.30 -15.73
CA VAL A 139 9.64 6.69 -16.39
C VAL A 139 10.76 5.70 -16.06
N ALA A 140 10.93 5.37 -14.78
CA ALA A 140 11.94 4.40 -14.35
C ALA A 140 11.71 3.03 -14.99
N VAL A 141 10.48 2.54 -15.00
CA VAL A 141 10.13 1.22 -15.58
C VAL A 141 10.28 1.21 -17.10
N LEU A 142 9.92 2.29 -17.79
CA LEU A 142 10.06 2.38 -19.24
C LEU A 142 11.54 2.35 -19.68
N ILE A 143 12.40 3.05 -18.95
CA ILE A 143 13.84 3.12 -19.25
C ILE A 143 14.54 1.80 -18.87
N THR A 144 14.32 1.32 -17.66
CA THR A 144 15.13 0.24 -17.07
C THR A 144 14.50 -1.15 -17.20
N LYS A 145 13.19 -1.23 -17.45
CA LYS A 145 12.35 -2.44 -17.42
C LYS A 145 12.27 -3.09 -16.01
N TRP A 146 12.73 -2.39 -14.96
CA TRP A 146 12.78 -2.90 -13.59
C TRP A 146 11.69 -2.25 -12.72
N VAL A 147 10.62 -2.99 -12.46
CA VAL A 147 9.50 -2.55 -11.62
C VAL A 147 9.96 -2.26 -10.18
N SER A 148 10.87 -3.07 -9.64
CA SER A 148 11.40 -2.89 -8.29
C SER A 148 12.14 -1.55 -8.14
N LEU A 149 12.93 -1.16 -9.15
CA LEU A 149 13.63 0.14 -9.15
C LEU A 149 12.64 1.30 -9.13
N GLY A 150 11.58 1.25 -9.96
CA GLY A 150 10.53 2.26 -9.93
C GLY A 150 9.87 2.37 -8.56
N SER A 151 9.60 1.24 -7.90
CA SER A 151 9.02 1.21 -6.55
C SER A 151 9.94 1.81 -5.49
N ILE A 152 11.24 1.53 -5.56
CA ILE A 152 12.26 2.07 -4.65
C ILE A 152 12.39 3.59 -4.83
N LEU A 153 12.44 4.07 -6.07
CA LEU A 153 12.50 5.51 -6.36
C LEU A 153 11.27 6.25 -5.83
N MET A 154 10.06 5.69 -6.00
CA MET A 154 8.85 6.26 -5.38
C MET A 154 8.97 6.31 -3.86
N ALA A 155 9.46 5.24 -3.23
CA ALA A 155 9.58 5.17 -1.77
C ALA A 155 10.54 6.24 -1.24
N ILE A 156 11.67 6.46 -1.91
CA ILE A 156 12.66 7.50 -1.53
C ILE A 156 12.11 8.90 -1.76
N LEU A 157 11.41 9.13 -2.88
CA LEU A 157 10.89 10.45 -3.24
C LEU A 157 9.68 10.86 -2.39
N TYR A 158 8.91 9.90 -1.88
CA TYR A 158 7.68 10.18 -1.12
C TYR A 158 7.91 11.11 0.08
N PRO A 159 8.84 10.85 1.03
CA PRO A 159 9.08 11.77 2.14
C PRO A 159 9.60 13.14 1.69
N VAL A 160 10.36 13.23 0.60
CA VAL A 160 10.83 14.50 0.05
C VAL A 160 9.64 15.35 -0.41
N LEU A 161 8.73 14.78 -1.17
CA LEU A 161 7.53 15.48 -1.62
C LEU A 161 6.62 15.87 -0.46
N MET A 162 6.42 14.97 0.53
CA MET A 162 5.62 15.30 1.71
C MET A 162 6.23 16.47 2.49
N GLY A 163 7.55 16.50 2.66
CA GLY A 163 8.25 17.61 3.30
C GLY A 163 8.10 18.94 2.54
N LEU A 164 8.24 18.91 1.21
CA LEU A 164 8.10 20.09 0.36
C LEU A 164 6.67 20.66 0.32
N PHE A 165 5.66 19.77 0.20
CA PHE A 165 4.26 20.17 0.06
C PHE A 165 3.63 20.62 1.38
N TYR A 166 3.95 19.95 2.48
CA TYR A 166 3.30 20.17 3.77
C TYR A 166 4.14 20.97 4.76
N LYS A 167 5.46 21.10 4.53
CA LYS A 167 6.41 21.82 5.40
C LYS A 167 6.26 21.48 6.89
N SER A 168 6.01 20.21 7.17
CA SER A 168 5.69 19.67 8.49
C SER A 168 6.61 18.49 8.84
N VAL A 169 7.42 18.66 9.89
CA VAL A 169 8.33 17.61 10.36
C VAL A 169 7.58 16.31 10.73
N PRO A 170 6.47 16.34 11.50
CA PRO A 170 5.74 15.12 11.81
C PRO A 170 5.23 14.36 10.57
N ILE A 171 4.70 15.08 9.58
CA ILE A 171 4.21 14.48 8.33
C ILE A 171 5.37 13.85 7.54
N THR A 172 6.51 14.53 7.46
CA THR A 172 7.70 14.02 6.81
C THR A 172 8.20 12.75 7.51
N LEU A 173 8.27 12.73 8.84
CA LEU A 173 8.71 11.55 9.60
C LEU A 173 7.79 10.34 9.39
N ILE A 174 6.47 10.54 9.35
CA ILE A 174 5.51 9.47 9.03
C ILE A 174 5.79 8.91 7.63
N SER A 175 6.04 9.77 6.65
CA SER A 175 6.32 9.33 5.27
C SER A 175 7.67 8.60 5.16
N VAL A 176 8.68 8.96 5.97
CA VAL A 176 9.95 8.20 6.09
C VAL A 176 9.70 6.78 6.62
N VAL A 177 8.78 6.61 7.59
CA VAL A 177 8.42 5.26 8.09
C VAL A 177 7.86 4.41 6.95
N PHE A 178 6.96 4.94 6.11
CA PHE A 178 6.44 4.21 4.95
C PHE A 178 7.52 3.87 3.93
N ALA A 179 8.41 4.83 3.65
CA ALA A 179 9.55 4.59 2.76
C ALA A 179 10.42 3.45 3.29
N ALA A 180 10.77 3.46 4.57
CA ALA A 180 11.56 2.40 5.19
C ALA A 180 10.87 1.03 5.10
N ILE A 181 9.57 0.94 5.36
CA ILE A 181 8.80 -0.31 5.25
C ILE A 181 8.87 -0.86 3.82
N VAL A 182 8.66 -0.01 2.81
CA VAL A 182 8.73 -0.43 1.40
C VAL A 182 10.15 -0.85 1.01
N LEU A 183 11.18 -0.11 1.43
CA LEU A 183 12.58 -0.44 1.14
C LEU A 183 12.97 -1.77 1.79
N VAL A 184 12.61 -2.00 3.05
CA VAL A 184 12.85 -3.27 3.74
C VAL A 184 12.14 -4.43 3.03
N ALA A 185 10.90 -4.24 2.56
CA ALA A 185 10.16 -5.25 1.79
C ALA A 185 10.78 -5.54 0.40
N HIS A 186 11.68 -4.68 -0.09
CA HIS A 186 12.37 -4.86 -1.38
C HIS A 186 13.79 -5.44 -1.26
N ARG A 187 14.26 -5.75 -0.05
CA ARG A 187 15.59 -6.36 0.15
C ARG A 187 15.72 -7.80 -0.37
N GLU A 188 14.57 -8.47 -0.62
CA GLU A 188 14.48 -9.83 -1.16
C GLU A 188 14.10 -9.85 -2.63
#